data_e5bd87c2ce15e8e62a052e2d40f1496e
#
_entry.id   e5bd87c2ce15e8e62a052e2d40f1496e
#
_cell.length_a   1.000
_cell.length_b   1.000
_cell.length_c   1.000
_cell.angle_alpha   90.00
_cell.angle_beta   90.00
_cell.angle_gamma   90.00
#
_symmetry.space_group_name_H-M   'P 1'
#
loop_
_entity.id
_entity.type
_entity.pdbx_description
1 polymer ?
#
loop_
_entity_poly.entity_id
_entity_poly.type
_entity_poly.pdbx_seq_one_letter_code
_entity_poly.pdbx_strand_id
1 'polypeptide(L)'
;MHSGAPLLLSLHLPHGKLVSKCSLFTSESQGLAKAGRIFGEERTMPQLLQYFSSIGSEDAFRRMCVLDALILNPDRHYGNFGVLFDTKTMQILCMAPVFDNNRSLFPELDEEQLSRPEWYVEKCRPRLGRDFIVNAQGLLTDAIRSDLKNLQGFSFHSHPDVEIPMRRLSLLSKIVNRQIDRILLE
;
A
#
# COMPACT_ATOMS: atom_id res chain seq x y z
N MET A 1 15.25 -13.82 -9.97
CA MET A 1 15.47 -12.71 -9.00
C MET A 1 14.99 -11.44 -9.65
N HIS A 2 13.73 -11.05 -9.41
CA HIS A 2 13.24 -9.74 -9.84
C HIS A 2 13.18 -8.89 -8.59
N SER A 3 14.21 -8.08 -8.38
CA SER A 3 14.19 -7.01 -7.40
C SER A 3 13.08 -6.05 -7.83
N GLY A 4 12.00 -6.00 -7.06
CA GLY A 4 10.97 -4.98 -7.23
C GLY A 4 11.63 -3.62 -7.04
N ALA A 5 11.98 -2.96 -8.15
CA ALA A 5 12.46 -1.60 -8.10
C ALA A 5 11.36 -0.74 -7.46
N PRO A 6 11.69 0.12 -6.50
CA PRO A 6 10.72 1.04 -5.94
C PRO A 6 10.13 1.88 -7.07
N LEU A 7 8.80 1.99 -7.10
CA LEU A 7 8.12 2.98 -7.92
C LEU A 7 8.61 4.35 -7.48
N LEU A 8 9.60 4.88 -8.16
CA LEU A 8 10.08 6.24 -7.96
C LEU A 8 8.97 7.20 -8.42
N LEU A 9 8.20 7.68 -7.46
CA LEU A 9 7.31 8.82 -7.65
C LEU A 9 8.20 10.05 -7.78
N SER A 10 8.46 10.50 -8.99
CA SER A 10 9.01 11.82 -9.21
C SER A 10 7.86 12.81 -9.42
N LEU A 11 7.88 13.92 -8.69
CA LEU A 11 6.95 15.02 -8.88
C LEU A 11 7.54 15.94 -9.94
N HIS A 12 6.78 16.19 -11.01
CA HIS A 12 7.12 17.17 -12.03
C HIS A 12 6.01 18.20 -12.09
N LEU A 13 6.38 19.44 -12.35
CA LEU A 13 5.46 20.57 -12.50
C LEU A 13 5.33 20.99 -13.99
N PRO A 14 4.66 20.23 -14.86
CA PRO A 14 4.36 20.74 -16.18
C PRO A 14 3.31 21.87 -16.05
N HIS A 15 3.64 23.03 -16.57
CA HIS A 15 2.78 24.22 -16.52
C HIS A 15 2.36 24.67 -15.11
N GLY A 16 3.22 24.51 -14.10
CA GLY A 16 2.95 24.95 -12.73
C GLY A 16 1.95 24.08 -11.95
N LYS A 17 1.52 22.94 -12.48
CA LYS A 17 0.65 21.99 -11.78
C LYS A 17 1.44 20.83 -11.21
N LEU A 18 1.14 20.49 -9.97
CA LEU A 18 1.70 19.30 -9.32
C LEU A 18 1.16 18.04 -9.98
N VAL A 19 2.03 17.16 -10.43
CA VAL A 19 1.68 15.86 -11.02
C VAL A 19 2.50 14.74 -10.39
N SER A 20 1.87 13.59 -10.20
CA SER A 20 2.54 12.37 -9.79
C SER A 20 2.96 11.59 -11.04
N LYS A 21 4.23 11.19 -11.11
CA LYS A 21 4.79 10.39 -12.21
C LYS A 21 5.34 9.08 -11.64
N CYS A 22 4.95 7.96 -12.24
CA CYS A 22 5.51 6.65 -11.93
C CYS A 22 6.00 5.95 -13.21
N SER A 23 6.87 4.96 -13.06
CA SER A 23 7.23 4.08 -14.17
C SER A 23 6.04 3.23 -14.59
N LEU A 24 5.85 3.07 -15.89
CA LEU A 24 4.85 2.16 -16.42
C LEU A 24 5.30 0.72 -16.16
N PHE A 25 4.45 -0.08 -15.52
CA PHE A 25 4.72 -1.49 -15.23
C PHE A 25 3.98 -2.45 -16.18
N THR A 26 3.33 -1.92 -17.22
CA THR A 26 2.75 -2.66 -18.34
C THR A 26 3.49 -2.36 -19.64
N SER A 27 3.39 -3.26 -20.62
CA SER A 27 4.01 -3.11 -21.93
C SER A 27 3.16 -3.82 -22.99
N GLU A 28 3.62 -3.86 -24.24
CA GLU A 28 2.95 -4.66 -25.30
C GLU A 28 2.90 -6.15 -24.96
N SER A 29 3.93 -6.67 -24.25
CA SER A 29 4.03 -8.08 -23.85
C SER A 29 3.49 -8.37 -22.44
N GLN A 30 3.16 -7.34 -21.66
CA GLN A 30 2.77 -7.51 -20.26
C GLN A 30 1.55 -6.63 -19.90
N GLY A 31 0.43 -7.27 -19.67
CA GLY A 31 -0.83 -6.63 -19.29
C GLY A 31 -1.11 -6.68 -17.79
N LEU A 32 -2.05 -5.84 -17.34
CA LEU A 32 -2.59 -5.83 -15.98
C LEU A 32 -4.00 -6.38 -15.98
N ALA A 33 -4.24 -7.42 -15.19
CA ALA A 33 -5.58 -7.90 -14.84
C ALA A 33 -5.90 -7.51 -13.40
N LYS A 34 -6.87 -6.62 -13.20
CA LYS A 34 -7.34 -6.22 -11.87
C LYS A 34 -8.05 -7.37 -11.17
N ALA A 35 -7.95 -7.45 -9.83
CA ALA A 35 -8.53 -8.52 -9.02
C ALA A 35 -10.03 -8.73 -9.27
N GLY A 36 -10.79 -7.67 -9.48
CA GLY A 36 -12.21 -7.76 -9.81
C GLY A 36 -12.52 -8.51 -11.12
N ARG A 37 -11.58 -8.51 -12.08
CA ARG A 37 -11.71 -9.30 -13.32
C ARG A 37 -11.33 -10.76 -13.14
N ILE A 38 -10.44 -11.04 -12.16
CA ILE A 38 -9.96 -12.40 -11.89
C ILE A 38 -10.97 -13.16 -11.03
N PHE A 39 -11.46 -12.52 -9.98
CA PHE A 39 -12.30 -13.20 -8.98
C PHE A 39 -13.80 -13.12 -9.25
N GLY A 40 -14.25 -12.05 -9.92
CA GLY A 40 -15.68 -11.80 -10.18
C GLY A 40 -16.50 -11.43 -8.94
N GLU A 41 -16.15 -11.98 -7.79
CA GLU A 41 -16.79 -11.77 -6.49
C GLU A 41 -15.73 -11.56 -5.38
N GLU A 42 -16.16 -11.07 -4.22
CA GLU A 42 -15.27 -10.88 -3.08
C GLU A 42 -14.80 -12.21 -2.50
N ARG A 43 -13.52 -12.25 -2.13
CA ARG A 43 -12.87 -13.40 -1.49
C ARG A 43 -12.47 -13.04 -0.06
N THR A 44 -12.46 -14.04 0.80
CA THR A 44 -11.89 -13.90 2.15
C THR A 44 -10.37 -13.74 2.08
N MET A 45 -9.76 -13.18 3.13
CA MET A 45 -8.30 -13.05 3.20
C MET A 45 -7.56 -14.39 3.01
N PRO A 46 -7.98 -15.53 3.61
CA PRO A 46 -7.36 -16.81 3.34
C PRO A 46 -7.44 -17.24 1.87
N GLN A 47 -8.57 -17.00 1.19
CA GLN A 47 -8.72 -17.33 -0.23
C GLN A 47 -7.83 -16.49 -1.13
N LEU A 48 -7.70 -15.17 -0.83
CA LEU A 48 -6.77 -14.30 -1.54
C LEU A 48 -5.33 -14.74 -1.33
N LEU A 49 -4.95 -15.03 -0.08
CA LEU A 49 -3.61 -15.50 0.27
C LEU A 49 -3.28 -16.80 -0.46
N GLN A 50 -4.20 -17.78 -0.47
CA GLN A 50 -4.05 -19.03 -1.20
C GLN A 50 -3.85 -18.82 -2.70
N TYR A 51 -4.62 -17.91 -3.30
CA TYR A 51 -4.47 -17.58 -4.72
C TYR A 51 -3.10 -16.97 -5.01
N PHE A 52 -2.68 -15.94 -4.25
CA PHE A 52 -1.39 -15.31 -4.47
C PHE A 52 -0.21 -16.25 -4.16
N SER A 53 -0.38 -17.19 -3.23
CA SER A 53 0.57 -18.25 -2.97
C SER A 53 0.70 -19.19 -4.19
N SER A 54 -0.42 -19.58 -4.80
CA SER A 54 -0.42 -20.49 -5.96
C SER A 54 0.28 -19.92 -7.20
N ILE A 55 0.41 -18.60 -7.30
CA ILE A 55 1.14 -17.92 -8.37
C ILE A 55 2.52 -17.38 -7.91
N GLY A 56 3.04 -17.84 -6.76
CA GLY A 56 4.34 -17.43 -6.25
C GLY A 56 4.44 -15.96 -5.79
N SER A 57 3.31 -15.33 -5.49
CA SER A 57 3.24 -13.90 -5.13
C SER A 57 2.70 -13.66 -3.71
N GLU A 58 2.79 -14.66 -2.84
CA GLU A 58 2.29 -14.58 -1.46
C GLU A 58 2.94 -13.44 -0.67
N ASP A 59 4.27 -13.31 -0.73
CA ASP A 59 4.99 -12.25 -0.01
C ASP A 59 4.58 -10.86 -0.49
N ALA A 60 4.40 -10.66 -1.79
CA ALA A 60 3.94 -9.40 -2.35
C ALA A 60 2.54 -9.02 -1.86
N PHE A 61 1.62 -9.99 -1.78
CA PHE A 61 0.27 -9.77 -1.26
C PHE A 61 0.28 -9.45 0.24
N ARG A 62 1.05 -10.18 1.03
CA ARG A 62 1.23 -9.91 2.47
C ARG A 62 1.75 -8.50 2.71
N ARG A 63 2.81 -8.11 1.99
CA ARG A 63 3.42 -6.76 2.06
C ARG A 63 2.45 -5.66 1.65
N MET A 64 1.63 -5.86 0.62
CA MET A 64 0.58 -4.90 0.26
C MET A 64 -0.40 -4.67 1.41
N CYS A 65 -0.89 -5.73 2.03
CA CYS A 65 -1.85 -5.61 3.14
C CYS A 65 -1.22 -4.97 4.39
N VAL A 66 0.05 -5.29 4.69
CA VAL A 66 0.80 -4.65 5.78
C VAL A 66 1.05 -3.18 5.48
N LEU A 67 1.41 -2.84 4.24
CA LEU A 67 1.55 -1.44 3.82
C LEU A 67 0.24 -0.69 4.00
N ASP A 68 -0.90 -1.24 3.56
CA ASP A 68 -2.21 -0.61 3.73
C ASP A 68 -2.53 -0.36 5.21
N ALA A 69 -2.10 -1.24 6.12
CA ALA A 69 -2.25 -1.04 7.56
C ALA A 69 -1.33 0.06 8.11
N LEU A 70 -0.11 0.18 7.60
CA LEU A 70 0.83 1.24 7.98
C LEU A 70 0.35 2.62 7.58
N ILE A 71 -0.13 2.75 6.34
CA ILE A 71 -0.56 4.03 5.78
C ILE A 71 -2.08 4.26 5.89
N LEU A 72 -2.80 3.36 6.56
CA LEU A 72 -4.26 3.42 6.77
C LEU A 72 -5.00 3.67 5.45
N ASN A 73 -4.73 2.84 4.44
CA ASN A 73 -5.37 2.94 3.13
C ASN A 73 -6.79 2.32 3.14
N PRO A 74 -7.86 3.10 3.19
CA PRO A 74 -9.22 2.56 3.25
C PRO A 74 -9.74 2.10 1.88
N ASP A 75 -8.99 2.33 0.81
CA ASP A 75 -9.51 2.18 -0.55
C ASP A 75 -8.86 1.05 -1.36
N ARG A 76 -8.26 0.04 -0.70
CA ARG A 76 -7.75 -1.15 -1.38
C ARG A 76 -8.90 -2.07 -1.80
N HIS A 77 -9.68 -1.64 -2.80
CA HIS A 77 -10.72 -2.47 -3.41
C HIS A 77 -10.14 -3.32 -4.56
N TYR A 78 -10.95 -4.23 -5.10
CA TYR A 78 -10.56 -5.17 -6.16
C TYR A 78 -10.17 -4.50 -7.50
N GLY A 79 -10.36 -3.21 -7.64
CA GLY A 79 -9.85 -2.40 -8.75
C GLY A 79 -8.43 -1.86 -8.53
N ASN A 80 -7.90 -1.92 -7.30
CA ASN A 80 -6.65 -1.27 -6.89
C ASN A 80 -5.50 -2.25 -6.60
N PHE A 81 -5.67 -3.52 -6.96
CA PHE A 81 -4.61 -4.54 -7.03
C PHE A 81 -4.95 -5.58 -8.10
N GLY A 82 -4.01 -6.45 -8.43
CA GLY A 82 -4.20 -7.47 -9.45
C GLY A 82 -2.92 -8.21 -9.79
N VAL A 83 -2.89 -8.78 -10.99
CA VAL A 83 -1.74 -9.53 -11.50
C VAL A 83 -1.27 -8.99 -12.82
N LEU A 84 0.00 -9.20 -13.10
CA LEU A 84 0.58 -9.04 -14.43
C LEU A 84 0.46 -10.37 -15.17
N PHE A 85 0.17 -10.29 -16.46
CA PHE A 85 0.09 -11.46 -17.33
C PHE A 85 0.79 -11.20 -18.67
N ASP A 86 1.27 -12.26 -19.29
CA ASP A 86 1.82 -12.23 -20.65
C ASP A 86 0.68 -12.07 -21.65
N THR A 87 0.72 -11.04 -22.50
CA THR A 87 -0.37 -10.70 -23.43
C THR A 87 -0.53 -11.69 -24.58
N LYS A 88 0.50 -12.51 -24.89
CA LYS A 88 0.47 -13.50 -25.97
C LYS A 88 -0.01 -14.85 -25.48
N THR A 89 0.48 -15.27 -24.31
CA THR A 89 0.16 -16.58 -23.75
C THR A 89 -0.98 -16.56 -22.75
N MET A 90 -1.37 -15.37 -22.26
CA MET A 90 -2.34 -15.16 -21.20
C MET A 90 -1.92 -15.78 -19.85
N GLN A 91 -0.68 -16.19 -19.71
CA GLN A 91 -0.14 -16.74 -18.46
C GLN A 91 0.04 -15.63 -17.42
N ILE A 92 -0.36 -15.91 -16.19
CA ILE A 92 -0.13 -15.04 -15.04
C ILE A 92 1.36 -15.09 -14.70
N LEU A 93 1.98 -13.92 -14.57
CA LEU A 93 3.40 -13.78 -14.28
C LEU A 93 3.65 -13.59 -12.76
N CYS A 94 2.98 -12.63 -12.17
CA CYS A 94 3.11 -12.30 -10.74
C CYS A 94 2.01 -11.33 -10.30
N MET A 95 1.95 -11.02 -9.02
CA MET A 95 1.18 -9.88 -8.52
C MET A 95 1.71 -8.56 -9.12
N ALA A 96 0.81 -7.68 -9.52
CA ALA A 96 1.18 -6.35 -9.99
C ALA A 96 1.81 -5.53 -8.83
N PRO A 97 2.73 -4.59 -9.13
CA PRO A 97 3.19 -3.62 -8.15
C PRO A 97 2.02 -2.92 -7.46
N VAL A 98 2.22 -2.48 -6.22
CA VAL A 98 1.19 -1.73 -5.48
C VAL A 98 0.97 -0.37 -6.14
N PHE A 99 -0.28 -0.03 -6.39
CA PHE A 99 -0.69 1.25 -6.97
C PHE A 99 -1.94 1.80 -6.28
N ASP A 100 -2.25 3.07 -6.56
CA ASP A 100 -3.45 3.76 -6.06
C ASP A 100 -3.55 3.80 -4.53
N ASN A 101 -2.60 4.53 -3.92
CA ASN A 101 -2.59 4.79 -2.48
C ASN A 101 -3.06 6.22 -2.13
N ASN A 102 -3.79 6.89 -3.03
CA ASN A 102 -4.15 8.31 -2.91
C ASN A 102 -5.10 8.64 -1.76
N ARG A 103 -5.76 7.65 -1.17
CA ARG A 103 -6.66 7.79 -0.02
C ARG A 103 -6.00 7.50 1.33
N SER A 104 -4.69 7.25 1.32
CA SER A 104 -3.92 6.90 2.52
C SER A 104 -3.58 8.13 3.36
N LEU A 105 -3.36 7.91 4.67
CA LEU A 105 -2.88 8.92 5.61
C LEU A 105 -3.79 10.17 5.68
N PHE A 106 -5.11 9.98 5.49
CA PHE A 106 -6.12 11.02 5.68
C PHE A 106 -5.82 12.31 4.91
N PRO A 107 -5.82 12.28 3.55
CA PRO A 107 -5.50 13.46 2.75
C PRO A 107 -6.46 14.62 2.97
N GLU A 108 -7.68 14.36 3.43
CA GLU A 108 -8.73 15.32 3.71
C GLU A 108 -8.61 16.02 5.07
N LEU A 109 -7.80 15.49 6.00
CA LEU A 109 -7.68 16.06 7.33
C LEU A 109 -6.70 17.24 7.35
N ASP A 110 -7.04 18.27 8.11
CA ASP A 110 -6.13 19.37 8.44
C ASP A 110 -5.14 19.00 9.56
N GLU A 111 -4.22 19.90 9.90
CA GLU A 111 -3.20 19.64 10.91
C GLU A 111 -3.76 19.60 12.33
N GLU A 112 -4.85 20.29 12.63
CA GLU A 112 -5.50 20.22 13.92
C GLU A 112 -6.13 18.84 14.13
N GLN A 113 -6.86 18.34 13.13
CA GLN A 113 -7.45 17.01 13.11
C GLN A 113 -6.37 15.92 13.19
N LEU A 114 -5.27 16.05 12.41
CA LEU A 114 -4.13 15.13 12.46
C LEU A 114 -3.38 15.16 13.78
N SER A 115 -3.47 16.24 14.57
CA SER A 115 -2.85 16.30 15.90
C SER A 115 -3.58 15.43 16.95
N ARG A 116 -4.82 15.03 16.66
CA ARG A 116 -5.66 14.14 17.49
C ARG A 116 -6.25 13.02 16.61
N PRO A 117 -5.41 12.13 16.09
CA PRO A 117 -5.81 11.21 15.02
C PRO A 117 -6.62 10.01 15.52
N GLU A 118 -6.74 9.80 16.85
CA GLU A 118 -7.28 8.58 17.47
C GLU A 118 -8.65 8.22 16.90
N TRP A 119 -9.57 9.18 16.90
CA TRP A 119 -10.93 8.96 16.41
C TRP A 119 -10.96 8.57 14.93
N TYR A 120 -10.14 9.24 14.09
CA TYR A 120 -10.07 8.96 12.65
C TYR A 120 -9.45 7.60 12.39
N VAL A 121 -8.38 7.25 13.10
CA VAL A 121 -7.72 5.93 13.02
C VAL A 121 -8.68 4.81 13.45
N GLU A 122 -9.43 5.02 14.54
CA GLU A 122 -10.43 4.05 15.02
C GLU A 122 -11.61 3.86 14.06
N LYS A 123 -11.98 4.86 13.30
CA LYS A 123 -13.07 4.79 12.30
C LYS A 123 -12.61 4.31 10.94
N CYS A 124 -11.34 4.44 10.63
CA CYS A 124 -10.78 3.98 9.37
C CYS A 124 -10.83 2.45 9.27
N ARG A 125 -11.37 1.94 8.18
CA ARG A 125 -11.52 0.49 7.94
C ARG A 125 -10.96 0.12 6.58
N PRO A 126 -10.26 -1.02 6.48
CA PRO A 126 -9.86 -1.54 5.18
C PRO A 126 -11.05 -2.08 4.39
N ARG A 127 -10.97 -2.05 3.09
CA ARG A 127 -11.93 -2.78 2.22
C ARG A 127 -11.58 -4.26 2.09
N LEU A 128 -10.33 -4.64 2.31
CA LEU A 128 -9.92 -6.03 2.40
C LEU A 128 -9.87 -6.46 3.86
N GLY A 129 -10.61 -7.51 4.23
CA GLY A 129 -10.68 -8.00 5.60
C GLY A 129 -11.52 -7.10 6.51
N ARG A 130 -11.21 -7.10 7.82
CA ARG A 130 -12.08 -6.45 8.83
C ARG A 130 -11.42 -5.27 9.54
N ASP A 131 -10.14 -5.38 9.83
CA ASP A 131 -9.37 -4.43 10.62
C ASP A 131 -7.92 -4.40 10.15
N PHE A 132 -7.30 -3.22 10.10
CA PHE A 132 -5.94 -3.05 9.60
C PHE A 132 -4.91 -3.82 10.43
N ILE A 133 -5.00 -3.72 11.75
CA ILE A 133 -4.03 -4.34 12.64
C ILE A 133 -4.20 -5.86 12.65
N VAL A 134 -5.42 -6.34 12.80
CA VAL A 134 -5.73 -7.78 12.79
C VAL A 134 -5.30 -8.42 11.46
N ASN A 135 -5.59 -7.75 10.34
CA ASN A 135 -5.16 -8.23 9.02
C ASN A 135 -3.63 -8.29 8.91
N ALA A 136 -2.94 -7.21 9.30
CA ALA A 136 -1.49 -7.14 9.21
C ALA A 136 -0.82 -8.19 10.11
N GLN A 137 -1.24 -8.31 11.36
CA GLN A 137 -0.71 -9.30 12.31
C GLN A 137 -0.88 -10.74 11.79
N GLY A 138 -2.06 -11.07 11.23
CA GLY A 138 -2.31 -12.38 10.63
C GLY A 138 -1.48 -12.68 9.36
N LEU A 139 -0.86 -11.66 8.78
CA LEU A 139 -0.06 -11.78 7.55
C LEU A 139 1.45 -11.59 7.79
N LEU A 140 1.88 -11.37 9.04
CA LEU A 140 3.29 -11.22 9.37
C LEU A 140 4.06 -12.53 9.09
N THR A 141 5.22 -12.35 8.47
CA THR A 141 6.30 -13.34 8.43
C THR A 141 7.49 -12.78 9.18
N ASP A 142 8.49 -13.61 9.51
CA ASP A 142 9.72 -13.15 10.18
C ASP A 142 10.42 -12.05 9.35
N ALA A 143 10.41 -12.19 8.02
CA ALA A 143 10.97 -11.19 7.12
C ALA A 143 10.22 -9.85 7.23
N ILE A 144 8.89 -9.86 7.15
CA ILE A 144 8.07 -8.64 7.26
C ILE A 144 8.20 -8.03 8.66
N ARG A 145 8.23 -8.86 9.71
CA ARG A 145 8.46 -8.40 11.09
C ARG A 145 9.82 -7.73 11.24
N SER A 146 10.86 -8.29 10.64
CA SER A 146 12.21 -7.68 10.62
C SER A 146 12.22 -6.34 9.90
N ASP A 147 11.55 -6.25 8.73
CA ASP A 147 11.47 -5.01 7.97
C ASP A 147 10.70 -3.93 8.75
N LEU A 148 9.61 -4.28 9.43
CA LEU A 148 8.88 -3.34 10.29
C LEU A 148 9.72 -2.83 11.46
N LYS A 149 10.54 -3.70 12.08
CA LYS A 149 11.49 -3.27 13.13
C LYS A 149 12.52 -2.28 12.59
N ASN A 150 12.99 -2.48 11.37
CA ASN A 150 13.92 -1.55 10.71
C ASN A 150 13.27 -0.21 10.34
N LEU A 151 11.93 -0.18 10.21
CA LEU A 151 11.17 1.03 9.96
C LEU A 151 10.79 1.81 11.23
N GLN A 152 11.05 1.29 12.43
CA GLN A 152 10.81 2.03 13.67
C GLN A 152 11.60 3.35 13.67
N GLY A 153 10.94 4.43 14.07
CA GLY A 153 11.51 5.78 13.97
C GLY A 153 11.43 6.41 12.58
N PHE A 154 10.64 5.82 11.67
CA PHE A 154 10.39 6.39 10.34
C PHE A 154 9.96 7.85 10.39
N SER A 155 10.47 8.67 9.47
CA SER A 155 10.04 10.06 9.30
C SER A 155 9.90 10.43 7.84
N PHE A 156 8.82 11.15 7.53
CA PHE A 156 8.68 11.81 6.24
C PHE A 156 9.61 13.02 6.16
N HIS A 157 10.21 13.21 5.00
CA HIS A 157 11.06 14.36 4.70
C HIS A 157 10.38 15.28 3.68
N SER A 158 10.74 16.56 3.71
CA SER A 158 10.28 17.52 2.70
C SER A 158 10.82 17.14 1.31
N HIS A 159 10.03 17.39 0.28
CA HIS A 159 10.46 17.25 -1.11
C HIS A 159 10.82 18.65 -1.65
N PRO A 160 11.92 18.82 -2.42
CA PRO A 160 12.34 20.13 -2.88
C PRO A 160 11.31 20.84 -3.78
N ASP A 161 10.52 20.05 -4.53
CA ASP A 161 9.54 20.58 -5.49
C ASP A 161 8.11 20.68 -4.93
N VAL A 162 7.89 20.27 -3.68
CA VAL A 162 6.55 20.22 -3.07
C VAL A 162 6.60 20.79 -1.67
N GLU A 163 5.90 21.88 -1.49
CA GLU A 163 5.75 22.50 -0.18
C GLU A 163 4.69 21.76 0.64
N ILE A 164 5.16 20.90 1.55
CA ILE A 164 4.31 20.27 2.57
C ILE A 164 4.77 20.80 3.93
N PRO A 165 3.86 21.35 4.74
CA PRO A 165 4.22 21.86 6.06
C PRO A 165 4.97 20.82 6.91
N MET A 166 6.09 21.18 7.50
CA MET A 166 6.90 20.28 8.35
C MET A 166 6.08 19.69 9.50
N ARG A 167 5.14 20.49 10.04
CA ARG A 167 4.20 20.01 11.05
C ARG A 167 3.35 18.85 10.55
N ARG A 168 2.81 18.95 9.32
CA ARG A 168 2.04 17.85 8.69
C ARG A 168 2.90 16.59 8.53
N LEU A 169 4.12 16.71 8.01
CA LEU A 169 5.04 15.58 7.85
C LEU A 169 5.34 14.90 9.20
N SER A 170 5.57 15.69 10.26
CA SER A 170 5.78 15.17 11.61
C SER A 170 4.56 14.43 12.16
N LEU A 171 3.35 14.96 11.96
CA LEU A 171 2.11 14.32 12.41
C LEU A 171 1.87 12.99 11.67
N LEU A 172 2.06 12.96 10.36
CA LEU A 172 1.93 11.73 9.56
C LEU A 172 2.98 10.69 9.96
N SER A 173 4.22 11.11 10.25
CA SER A 173 5.28 10.23 10.74
C SER A 173 4.89 9.56 12.07
N LYS A 174 4.29 10.31 12.99
CA LYS A 174 3.79 9.77 14.26
C LYS A 174 2.69 8.73 14.05
N ILE A 175 1.78 8.96 13.09
CA ILE A 175 0.72 7.99 12.75
C ILE A 175 1.34 6.69 12.25
N VAL A 176 2.29 6.76 11.30
CA VAL A 176 2.95 5.57 10.75
C VAL A 176 3.71 4.81 11.85
N ASN A 177 4.49 5.48 12.69
CA ASN A 177 5.21 4.82 13.79
C ASN A 177 4.25 4.14 14.77
N ARG A 178 3.14 4.80 15.12
CA ARG A 178 2.10 4.18 15.95
C ARG A 178 1.51 2.91 15.31
N GLN A 179 1.31 2.90 13.98
CA GLN A 179 0.86 1.70 13.28
C GLN A 179 1.92 0.59 13.30
N ILE A 180 3.21 0.93 13.10
CA ILE A 180 4.32 -0.02 13.24
C ILE A 180 4.28 -0.68 14.62
N ASP A 181 4.23 0.11 15.67
CA ASP A 181 4.21 -0.40 17.05
C ASP A 181 3.00 -1.29 17.29
N ARG A 182 1.80 -0.88 16.86
CA ARG A 182 0.57 -1.68 17.01
C ARG A 182 0.62 -3.01 16.25
N ILE A 183 1.22 -3.04 15.06
CA ILE A 183 1.35 -4.26 14.27
C ILE A 183 2.38 -5.21 14.91
N LEU A 184 3.44 -4.66 15.52
CA LEU A 184 4.49 -5.44 16.18
C LEU A 184 4.12 -5.92 17.59
N LEU A 185 3.11 -5.31 18.24
CA LEU A 185 2.57 -5.77 19.53
C LEU A 185 1.93 -7.17 19.35
N GLU A 186 2.37 -8.12 20.15
CA GLU A 186 1.79 -9.47 20.24
C GLU A 186 0.56 -9.49 21.13
#